data_ea3fbaf36b35ce3aa668969e5cbbcf10
#
_entry.id   ea3fbaf36b35ce3aa668969e5cbbcf10
#
_cell.length_a   1.000
_cell.length_b   1.000
_cell.length_c   1.000
_cell.angle_alpha   90.00
_cell.angle_beta   90.00
_cell.angle_gamma   90.00
#
_symmetry.space_group_name_H-M   'P 1'
#
loop_
_entity.id
_entity.type
_entity.pdbx_description
1 polymer ?
#
loop_
_entity_poly.entity_id
_entity_poly.type
_entity_poly.pdbx_seq_one_letter_code
_entity_poly.pdbx_strand_id
1 'polypeptide(L)'
;MYKRQVNFLALLGWNPGNDQEIMSMDELIELFSLEKCSKSGAKFDYEKGKWFNHKYIQEKSNEELTELFMPILEEKGIKADKSTVARIIGLVKGRVSFVKELWDQAAFFFVAPTTYEEKSVKKRWKEETPAQMRELIEILRNMDDFSSAPAEKVVLGWIEQNGYHLGNVMNAFRLAVVGECKGPHMFDITEIMGKEETIKRIERAIEYLG
;
A
#
# COMPACT_ATOMS: atom_id res chain seq x y z
N MET A 1 -12.52 -2.88 18.32
CA MET A 1 -13.77 -2.65 17.57
C MET A 1 -14.74 -1.73 18.32
N TYR A 2 -15.05 -2.02 19.58
CA TYR A 2 -16.03 -1.28 20.39
C TYR A 2 -15.75 0.23 20.51
N LYS A 3 -14.52 0.64 20.87
CA LYS A 3 -14.14 2.07 21.05
C LYS A 3 -14.47 2.94 19.81
N ARG A 4 -14.12 2.45 18.62
CA ARG A 4 -14.39 3.14 17.35
C ARG A 4 -15.87 3.34 17.10
N GLN A 5 -16.69 2.31 17.35
CA GLN A 5 -18.13 2.38 17.15
C GLN A 5 -18.76 3.40 18.08
N VAL A 6 -18.38 3.39 19.36
CA VAL A 6 -18.92 4.35 20.35
C VAL A 6 -18.52 5.78 20.00
N ASN A 7 -17.26 6.04 19.65
CA ASN A 7 -16.82 7.39 19.27
C ASN A 7 -17.57 7.90 18.04
N PHE A 8 -17.70 7.09 16.99
CA PHE A 8 -18.44 7.47 15.78
C PHE A 8 -19.93 7.70 16.07
N LEU A 9 -20.58 6.78 16.81
CA LEU A 9 -21.99 6.89 17.15
C LEU A 9 -22.28 8.12 18.01
N ALA A 10 -21.41 8.44 18.97
CA ALA A 10 -21.56 9.64 19.78
C ALA A 10 -21.62 10.91 18.89
N LEU A 11 -20.71 11.03 17.94
CA LEU A 11 -20.63 12.18 17.05
C LEU A 11 -21.72 12.25 15.97
N LEU A 12 -22.58 11.24 15.83
CA LEU A 12 -23.74 11.33 14.95
C LEU A 12 -24.79 12.33 15.44
N GLY A 13 -24.91 12.51 16.75
CA GLY A 13 -25.94 13.39 17.34
C GLY A 13 -25.43 14.25 18.49
N TRP A 14 -24.14 14.27 18.76
CA TRP A 14 -23.52 15.04 19.83
C TRP A 14 -22.19 15.65 19.34
N ASN A 15 -21.83 16.81 19.93
CA ASN A 15 -20.56 17.47 19.64
C ASN A 15 -19.90 17.94 20.94
N PRO A 16 -18.61 17.66 21.20
CA PRO A 16 -17.92 18.08 22.43
C PRO A 16 -17.80 19.60 22.59
N GLY A 17 -18.03 20.37 21.51
CA GLY A 17 -17.87 21.81 21.48
C GLY A 17 -16.48 22.27 21.07
N ASN A 18 -15.67 21.35 20.56
CA ASN A 18 -14.36 21.58 19.95
C ASN A 18 -14.22 20.74 18.68
N ASP A 19 -13.08 20.83 17.99
CA ASP A 19 -12.82 20.10 16.75
C ASP A 19 -12.25 18.69 16.98
N GLN A 20 -12.26 18.20 18.23
CA GLN A 20 -11.77 16.87 18.57
C GLN A 20 -12.77 15.80 18.11
N GLU A 21 -12.37 14.98 17.15
CA GLU A 21 -13.21 13.91 16.61
C GLU A 21 -12.79 12.50 17.09
N ILE A 22 -11.51 12.30 17.41
CA ILE A 22 -11.02 11.03 17.98
C ILE A 22 -10.87 11.18 19.47
N MET A 23 -11.63 10.38 20.22
CA MET A 23 -11.69 10.42 21.68
C MET A 23 -11.61 9.00 22.24
N SER A 24 -10.91 8.85 23.35
CA SER A 24 -10.94 7.65 24.17
C SER A 24 -12.32 7.50 24.84
N MET A 25 -12.60 6.33 25.44
CA MET A 25 -13.84 6.14 26.22
C MET A 25 -13.89 7.08 27.44
N ASP A 26 -12.77 7.31 28.09
CA ASP A 26 -12.68 8.15 29.28
C ASP A 26 -12.95 9.62 28.91
N GLU A 27 -12.35 10.12 27.82
CA GLU A 27 -12.64 11.45 27.28
C GLU A 27 -14.10 11.60 26.84
N LEU A 28 -14.68 10.57 26.20
CA LEU A 28 -16.10 10.59 25.83
C LEU A 28 -17.01 10.68 27.05
N ILE A 29 -16.71 9.91 28.13
CA ILE A 29 -17.48 9.94 29.38
C ILE A 29 -17.36 11.32 30.06
N GLU A 30 -16.16 11.89 30.07
CA GLU A 30 -15.92 13.20 30.70
C GLU A 30 -16.60 14.35 29.96
N LEU A 31 -16.56 14.34 28.63
CA LEU A 31 -17.03 15.43 27.77
C LEU A 31 -18.52 15.35 27.44
N PHE A 32 -19.12 14.14 27.56
CA PHE A 32 -20.52 13.92 27.16
C PHE A 32 -21.50 14.69 28.06
N SER A 33 -22.40 15.42 27.40
CA SER A 33 -23.53 16.04 28.08
C SER A 33 -24.77 16.05 27.18
N LEU A 34 -25.95 15.91 27.78
CA LEU A 34 -27.21 15.90 27.06
C LEU A 34 -27.53 17.25 26.43
N GLU A 35 -27.07 18.35 27.02
CA GLU A 35 -27.26 19.71 26.51
C GLU A 35 -26.62 19.95 25.16
N LYS A 36 -25.51 19.21 24.88
CA LYS A 36 -24.77 19.27 23.62
C LYS A 36 -25.29 18.30 22.57
N CYS A 37 -26.37 17.55 22.89
CA CYS A 37 -26.99 16.68 21.88
C CYS A 37 -27.80 17.53 20.89
N SER A 38 -27.63 17.18 19.60
CA SER A 38 -28.39 17.81 18.51
C SER A 38 -29.89 17.50 18.64
N LYS A 39 -30.72 18.52 18.47
CA LYS A 39 -32.19 18.36 18.39
C LYS A 39 -32.65 17.88 16.99
N SER A 40 -31.79 17.94 16.00
CA SER A 40 -32.07 17.44 14.65
C SER A 40 -31.82 15.95 14.59
N GLY A 41 -32.48 15.26 13.66
CA GLY A 41 -32.25 13.83 13.43
C GLY A 41 -30.79 13.53 13.02
N ALA A 42 -30.20 12.51 13.60
CA ALA A 42 -28.88 12.06 13.24
C ALA A 42 -28.86 11.50 11.81
N LYS A 43 -27.94 11.97 10.99
CA LYS A 43 -27.72 11.45 9.64
C LYS A 43 -26.44 10.62 9.62
N PHE A 44 -26.56 9.36 9.22
CA PHE A 44 -25.39 8.50 9.03
C PHE A 44 -24.58 9.02 7.84
N ASP A 45 -23.32 9.38 8.11
CA ASP A 45 -22.35 9.81 7.11
C ASP A 45 -21.34 8.67 6.88
N TYR A 46 -21.47 8.02 5.73
CA TYR A 46 -20.61 6.89 5.34
C TYR A 46 -19.14 7.31 5.18
N GLU A 47 -18.89 8.47 4.58
CA GLU A 47 -17.52 8.95 4.35
C GLU A 47 -16.85 9.30 5.70
N LYS A 48 -17.58 9.91 6.61
CA LYS A 48 -17.11 10.15 7.97
C LYS A 48 -16.83 8.84 8.71
N GLY A 49 -17.70 7.85 8.58
CA GLY A 49 -17.48 6.51 9.13
C GLY A 49 -16.23 5.82 8.56
N LYS A 50 -15.99 5.96 7.27
CA LYS A 50 -14.79 5.47 6.59
C LYS A 50 -13.54 6.20 7.08
N TRP A 51 -13.59 7.50 7.23
CA TRP A 51 -12.50 8.30 7.78
C TRP A 51 -12.13 7.87 9.22
N PHE A 52 -13.13 7.69 10.09
CA PHE A 52 -12.89 7.14 11.44
C PHE A 52 -12.20 5.79 11.39
N ASN A 53 -12.67 4.91 10.51
CA ASN A 53 -12.09 3.58 10.38
C ASN A 53 -10.63 3.64 9.91
N HIS A 54 -10.34 4.53 8.97
CA HIS A 54 -8.97 4.79 8.52
C HIS A 54 -8.07 5.24 9.68
N LYS A 55 -8.50 6.21 10.47
CA LYS A 55 -7.74 6.69 11.64
C LYS A 55 -7.41 5.57 12.63
N TYR A 56 -8.40 4.75 12.98
CA TYR A 56 -8.17 3.61 13.89
C TYR A 56 -7.29 2.50 13.29
N ILE A 57 -7.26 2.33 11.97
CA ILE A 57 -6.28 1.45 11.31
C ILE A 57 -4.88 2.03 11.43
N GLN A 58 -4.70 3.34 11.28
CA GLN A 58 -3.38 3.98 11.42
C GLN A 58 -2.81 3.86 12.84
N GLU A 59 -3.67 3.89 13.87
CA GLU A 59 -3.26 3.73 15.27
C GLU A 59 -2.81 2.32 15.62
N LYS A 60 -3.27 1.30 14.88
CA LYS A 60 -2.88 -0.09 15.11
C LYS A 60 -1.42 -0.32 14.73
N SER A 61 -0.74 -1.17 15.51
CA SER A 61 0.59 -1.65 15.13
C SER A 61 0.51 -2.52 13.86
N ASN A 62 1.63 -2.68 13.18
CA ASN A 62 1.70 -3.55 12.02
C ASN A 62 1.44 -5.01 12.41
N GLU A 63 1.88 -5.42 13.60
CA GLU A 63 1.67 -6.75 14.17
C GLU A 63 0.19 -7.04 14.45
N GLU A 64 -0.52 -6.08 15.05
CA GLU A 64 -1.99 -6.19 15.27
C GLU A 64 -2.74 -6.33 13.95
N LEU A 65 -2.35 -5.56 12.91
CA LEU A 65 -2.95 -5.66 11.59
C LEU A 65 -2.57 -6.96 10.88
N THR A 66 -1.36 -7.48 11.13
CA THR A 66 -0.93 -8.79 10.63
C THR A 66 -1.84 -9.90 11.14
N GLU A 67 -2.14 -9.95 12.45
CA GLU A 67 -3.04 -10.96 13.02
C GLU A 67 -4.44 -10.90 12.38
N LEU A 68 -4.90 -9.71 11.99
CA LEU A 68 -6.20 -9.53 11.31
C LEU A 68 -6.15 -9.87 9.82
N PHE A 69 -4.98 -9.79 9.20
CA PHE A 69 -4.79 -10.02 7.78
C PHE A 69 -4.44 -11.48 7.45
N MET A 70 -3.76 -12.18 8.36
CA MET A 70 -3.37 -13.59 8.18
C MET A 70 -4.53 -14.50 7.76
N PRO A 71 -5.73 -14.44 8.36
CA PRO A 71 -6.87 -15.26 7.92
C PRO A 71 -7.27 -14.99 6.46
N ILE A 72 -7.15 -13.75 5.99
CA ILE A 72 -7.45 -13.39 4.60
C ILE A 72 -6.42 -14.01 3.63
N LEU A 73 -5.14 -14.06 4.03
CA LEU A 73 -4.10 -14.74 3.27
C LEU A 73 -4.34 -16.25 3.22
N GLU A 74 -4.73 -16.85 4.35
CA GLU A 74 -5.06 -18.29 4.44
C GLU A 74 -6.23 -18.67 3.52
N GLU A 75 -7.31 -17.87 3.50
CA GLU A 75 -8.44 -18.06 2.58
C GLU A 75 -8.01 -18.05 1.11
N LYS A 76 -6.96 -17.32 0.78
CA LYS A 76 -6.38 -17.24 -0.56
C LYS A 76 -5.29 -18.29 -0.83
N GLY A 77 -5.03 -19.18 0.11
CA GLY A 77 -4.00 -20.22 0.01
C GLY A 77 -2.57 -19.69 0.09
N ILE A 78 -2.38 -18.46 0.57
CA ILE A 78 -1.07 -17.82 0.70
C ILE A 78 -0.44 -18.18 2.04
N LYS A 79 0.76 -18.75 1.99
CA LYS A 79 1.60 -18.98 3.17
C LYS A 79 2.69 -17.92 3.21
N ALA A 80 2.69 -17.10 4.23
CA ALA A 80 3.70 -16.06 4.45
C ALA A 80 4.07 -16.00 5.94
N ASP A 81 5.31 -15.63 6.22
CA ASP A 81 5.72 -15.40 7.60
C ASP A 81 5.19 -14.04 8.11
N LYS A 82 4.88 -13.99 9.40
CA LYS A 82 4.27 -12.81 10.02
C LYS A 82 5.18 -11.58 9.98
N SER A 83 6.48 -11.75 10.03
CA SER A 83 7.41 -10.62 10.01
C SER A 83 7.43 -9.94 8.64
N THR A 84 7.43 -10.71 7.56
CA THR A 84 7.31 -10.18 6.20
C THR A 84 5.94 -9.51 5.99
N VAL A 85 4.86 -10.13 6.47
CA VAL A 85 3.51 -9.53 6.37
C VAL A 85 3.45 -8.20 7.13
N ALA A 86 4.04 -8.10 8.33
CA ALA A 86 4.09 -6.85 9.10
C ALA A 86 4.85 -5.73 8.36
N ARG A 87 5.96 -6.07 7.67
CA ARG A 87 6.70 -5.12 6.82
C ARG A 87 5.83 -4.63 5.65
N ILE A 88 5.14 -5.55 4.96
CA ILE A 88 4.21 -5.21 3.88
C ILE A 88 3.10 -4.28 4.38
N ILE A 89 2.48 -4.60 5.51
CA ILE A 89 1.44 -3.77 6.13
C ILE A 89 1.97 -2.36 6.41
N GLY A 90 3.20 -2.23 6.91
CA GLY A 90 3.85 -0.93 7.13
C GLY A 90 3.86 -0.05 5.88
N LEU A 91 4.02 -0.64 4.70
CA LEU A 91 4.02 0.08 3.42
C LEU A 91 2.61 0.44 2.92
N VAL A 92 1.59 -0.35 3.24
CA VAL A 92 0.28 -0.22 2.60
C VAL A 92 -0.83 0.30 3.53
N LYS A 93 -0.69 0.20 4.86
CA LYS A 93 -1.77 0.57 5.81
C LYS A 93 -2.26 2.01 5.65
N GLY A 94 -1.41 2.93 5.24
CA GLY A 94 -1.77 4.32 4.96
C GLY A 94 -2.77 4.52 3.81
N ARG A 95 -3.04 3.46 3.04
CA ARG A 95 -3.88 3.48 1.84
C ARG A 95 -5.23 2.81 2.03
N VAL A 96 -5.49 2.24 3.21
CA VAL A 96 -6.68 1.45 3.47
C VAL A 96 -7.52 2.04 4.60
N SER A 97 -8.81 1.85 4.51
CA SER A 97 -9.78 2.19 5.55
C SER A 97 -10.36 0.94 6.20
N PHE A 98 -10.26 -0.22 5.57
CA PHE A 98 -10.74 -1.50 6.09
C PHE A 98 -9.68 -2.58 5.95
N VAL A 99 -9.60 -3.52 6.91
CA VAL A 99 -8.63 -4.63 6.88
C VAL A 99 -8.72 -5.45 5.60
N LYS A 100 -9.93 -5.66 5.06
CA LYS A 100 -10.13 -6.38 3.80
C LYS A 100 -9.46 -5.72 2.59
N GLU A 101 -9.31 -4.38 2.62
CA GLU A 101 -8.67 -3.61 1.55
C GLU A 101 -7.14 -3.81 1.55
N LEU A 102 -6.56 -4.38 2.62
CA LEU A 102 -5.14 -4.72 2.66
C LEU A 102 -4.77 -5.68 1.52
N TRP A 103 -5.66 -6.62 1.18
CA TRP A 103 -5.41 -7.51 0.07
C TRP A 103 -5.25 -6.75 -1.26
N ASP A 104 -6.14 -5.83 -1.56
CA ASP A 104 -6.11 -5.06 -2.81
C ASP A 104 -4.82 -4.21 -2.93
N GLN A 105 -4.26 -3.78 -1.79
CA GLN A 105 -3.03 -3.00 -1.75
C GLN A 105 -1.76 -3.85 -1.64
N ALA A 106 -1.86 -5.12 -1.25
CA ALA A 106 -0.71 -5.98 -0.94
C ALA A 106 -0.62 -7.23 -1.84
N ALA A 107 -1.64 -7.54 -2.63
CA ALA A 107 -1.72 -8.78 -3.41
C ALA A 107 -0.47 -9.02 -4.28
N PHE A 108 0.08 -7.97 -4.88
CA PHE A 108 1.26 -8.07 -5.73
C PHE A 108 2.53 -8.53 -5.00
N PHE A 109 2.61 -8.41 -3.68
CA PHE A 109 3.74 -8.99 -2.92
C PHE A 109 3.71 -10.52 -2.91
N PHE A 110 2.51 -11.10 -2.98
CA PHE A 110 2.30 -12.55 -2.85
C PHE A 110 2.07 -13.24 -4.19
N VAL A 111 1.46 -12.53 -5.15
CA VAL A 111 1.09 -13.08 -6.45
C VAL A 111 1.65 -12.17 -7.56
N ALA A 112 2.44 -12.76 -8.45
CA ALA A 112 2.96 -12.03 -9.60
C ALA A 112 1.82 -11.61 -10.54
N PRO A 113 1.89 -10.41 -11.17
CA PRO A 113 0.87 -9.97 -12.10
C PRO A 113 0.78 -10.92 -13.30
N THR A 114 -0.43 -11.30 -13.66
CA THR A 114 -0.73 -12.08 -14.87
C THR A 114 -1.25 -11.20 -15.99
N THR A 115 -1.67 -9.99 -15.66
CA THR A 115 -2.15 -8.96 -16.57
C THR A 115 -1.57 -7.61 -16.17
N TYR A 116 -1.53 -6.68 -17.11
CA TYR A 116 -0.98 -5.34 -16.89
C TYR A 116 -2.03 -4.28 -17.22
N GLU A 117 -2.07 -3.19 -16.46
CA GLU A 117 -3.04 -2.11 -16.66
C GLU A 117 -2.85 -1.48 -18.06
N GLU A 118 -3.81 -1.68 -18.96
CA GLU A 118 -3.73 -1.26 -20.37
C GLU A 118 -3.37 0.23 -20.55
N LYS A 119 -3.95 1.11 -19.72
CA LYS A 119 -3.64 2.56 -19.77
C LYS A 119 -2.19 2.83 -19.44
N SER A 120 -1.65 2.11 -18.47
CA SER A 120 -0.23 2.23 -18.07
C SER A 120 0.68 1.64 -19.15
N VAL A 121 0.32 0.49 -19.75
CA VAL A 121 1.06 -0.10 -20.87
C VAL A 121 1.14 0.90 -22.02
N LYS A 122 0.02 1.40 -22.53
CA LYS A 122 -0.01 2.37 -23.64
C LYS A 122 0.82 3.64 -23.37
N LYS A 123 0.86 4.08 -22.11
CA LYS A 123 1.54 5.32 -21.72
C LYS A 123 3.03 5.12 -21.41
N ARG A 124 3.41 3.97 -20.83
CA ARG A 124 4.72 3.78 -20.19
C ARG A 124 5.58 2.69 -20.83
N TRP A 125 4.98 1.73 -21.51
CA TRP A 125 5.72 0.70 -22.23
C TRP A 125 5.90 1.12 -23.68
N LYS A 126 7.11 1.56 -24.03
CA LYS A 126 7.46 2.10 -25.34
C LYS A 126 8.41 1.14 -26.05
N GLU A 127 8.71 1.38 -27.31
CA GLU A 127 9.59 0.56 -28.15
C GLU A 127 10.97 0.34 -27.51
N GLU A 128 11.52 1.37 -26.85
CA GLU A 128 12.81 1.29 -26.15
C GLU A 128 12.72 0.57 -24.77
N THR A 129 11.54 0.44 -24.18
CA THR A 129 11.37 -0.08 -22.81
C THR A 129 11.90 -1.49 -22.61
N PRO A 130 11.68 -2.48 -23.51
CA PRO A 130 12.22 -3.82 -23.33
C PRO A 130 13.76 -3.85 -23.27
N ALA A 131 14.44 -3.00 -24.03
CA ALA A 131 15.91 -2.89 -23.98
C ALA A 131 16.36 -2.32 -22.63
N GLN A 132 15.75 -1.22 -22.18
CA GLN A 132 16.05 -0.61 -20.87
C GLN A 132 15.78 -1.59 -19.72
N MET A 133 14.73 -2.38 -19.78
CA MET A 133 14.42 -3.39 -18.75
C MET A 133 15.44 -4.54 -18.75
N ARG A 134 15.99 -4.94 -19.89
CA ARG A 134 17.10 -5.92 -19.95
C ARG A 134 18.37 -5.36 -19.31
N GLU A 135 18.72 -4.12 -19.58
CA GLU A 135 19.86 -3.45 -18.92
C GLU A 135 19.65 -3.37 -17.40
N LEU A 136 18.43 -3.01 -16.96
CA LEU A 136 18.08 -2.98 -15.55
C LEU A 136 18.25 -4.35 -14.90
N ILE A 137 17.84 -5.45 -15.55
CA ILE A 137 18.02 -6.81 -15.06
C ILE A 137 19.52 -7.10 -14.79
N GLU A 138 20.40 -6.74 -15.72
CA GLU A 138 21.84 -6.96 -15.54
C GLU A 138 22.40 -6.15 -14.36
N ILE A 139 21.94 -4.93 -14.17
CA ILE A 139 22.32 -4.12 -13.01
C ILE A 139 21.87 -4.79 -11.72
N LEU A 140 20.59 -5.19 -11.64
CA LEU A 140 20.04 -5.83 -10.45
C LEU A 140 20.72 -7.16 -10.13
N ARG A 141 21.09 -7.95 -11.14
CA ARG A 141 21.85 -9.22 -10.98
C ARG A 141 23.19 -9.01 -10.30
N ASN A 142 23.91 -7.97 -10.70
CA ASN A 142 25.26 -7.68 -10.24
C ASN A 142 25.31 -6.91 -8.90
N MET A 143 24.17 -6.62 -8.29
CA MET A 143 24.12 -5.97 -6.97
C MET A 143 24.39 -6.97 -5.85
N ASP A 144 25.33 -6.66 -4.96
CA ASP A 144 25.56 -7.42 -3.73
C ASP A 144 24.52 -7.08 -2.66
N ASP A 145 24.23 -5.80 -2.48
CA ASP A 145 23.23 -5.29 -1.54
C ASP A 145 21.96 -4.84 -2.28
N PHE A 146 20.88 -5.59 -2.10
CA PHE A 146 19.57 -5.35 -2.72
C PHE A 146 18.58 -4.65 -1.79
N SER A 147 19.04 -4.08 -0.68
CA SER A 147 18.20 -3.24 0.20
C SER A 147 17.74 -1.95 -0.52
N SER A 148 16.66 -1.36 -0.02
CA SER A 148 15.94 -0.26 -0.70
C SER A 148 16.86 0.91 -1.11
N ALA A 149 17.60 1.49 -0.16
CA ALA A 149 18.41 2.68 -0.44
C ALA A 149 19.62 2.42 -1.36
N PRO A 150 20.42 1.34 -1.22
CA PRO A 150 21.43 0.98 -2.18
C PRO A 150 20.90 0.69 -3.58
N ALA A 151 19.79 -0.07 -3.68
CA ALA A 151 19.16 -0.37 -4.95
C ALA A 151 18.68 0.90 -5.66
N GLU A 152 18.03 1.80 -4.93
CA GLU A 152 17.61 3.10 -5.45
C GLU A 152 18.78 3.89 -6.00
N LYS A 153 19.85 4.03 -5.22
CA LYS A 153 21.03 4.79 -5.63
C LYS A 153 21.66 4.26 -6.92
N VAL A 154 21.79 2.93 -7.04
CA VAL A 154 22.38 2.30 -8.22
C VAL A 154 21.49 2.50 -9.45
N VAL A 155 20.17 2.24 -9.32
CA VAL A 155 19.23 2.36 -10.44
C VAL A 155 19.08 3.80 -10.90
N LEU A 156 18.96 4.75 -9.97
CA LEU A 156 18.89 6.18 -10.32
C LEU A 156 20.17 6.67 -11.00
N GLY A 157 21.34 6.25 -10.51
CA GLY A 157 22.63 6.56 -11.13
C GLY A 157 22.74 6.02 -12.55
N TRP A 158 22.29 4.80 -12.81
CA TRP A 158 22.24 4.21 -14.15
C TRP A 158 21.31 5.01 -15.08
N ILE A 159 20.11 5.39 -14.62
CA ILE A 159 19.15 6.18 -15.39
C ILE A 159 19.80 7.52 -15.81
N GLU A 160 20.45 8.20 -14.86
CA GLU A 160 21.12 9.48 -15.09
C GLU A 160 22.29 9.36 -16.07
N GLN A 161 23.18 8.38 -15.87
CA GLN A 161 24.35 8.14 -16.72
C GLN A 161 23.98 7.86 -18.19
N ASN A 162 22.86 7.20 -18.44
CA ASN A 162 22.39 6.91 -19.80
C ASN A 162 21.46 8.00 -20.37
N GLY A 163 21.17 9.04 -19.62
CA GLY A 163 20.26 10.12 -20.06
C GLY A 163 18.81 9.66 -20.23
N TYR A 164 18.41 8.58 -19.58
CA TYR A 164 17.05 8.08 -19.65
C TYR A 164 16.07 8.97 -18.90
N HIS A 165 14.82 9.03 -19.39
CA HIS A 165 13.79 9.76 -18.66
C HIS A 165 13.33 8.99 -17.41
N LEU A 166 13.69 9.49 -16.23
CA LEU A 166 13.43 8.87 -14.93
C LEU A 166 11.99 8.35 -14.79
N GLY A 167 11.00 9.20 -15.06
CA GLY A 167 9.59 8.84 -14.91
C GLY A 167 9.14 7.71 -15.85
N ASN A 168 9.74 7.58 -17.03
CA ASN A 168 9.41 6.49 -17.95
C ASN A 168 9.99 5.17 -17.47
N VAL A 169 11.29 5.13 -17.15
CA VAL A 169 11.97 3.93 -16.67
C VAL A 169 11.35 3.44 -15.36
N MET A 170 11.17 4.31 -14.38
CA MET A 170 10.62 3.93 -13.08
C MET A 170 9.16 3.48 -13.15
N ASN A 171 8.33 4.08 -14.02
CA ASN A 171 6.97 3.60 -14.21
C ASN A 171 6.92 2.26 -14.99
N ALA A 172 7.80 2.05 -15.96
CA ALA A 172 7.92 0.77 -16.66
C ALA A 172 8.40 -0.35 -15.72
N PHE A 173 9.39 -0.06 -14.89
CA PHE A 173 9.86 -0.96 -13.85
C PHE A 173 8.74 -1.34 -12.87
N ARG A 174 7.99 -0.34 -12.38
CA ARG A 174 6.84 -0.60 -11.50
C ARG A 174 5.76 -1.41 -12.20
N LEU A 175 5.42 -1.07 -13.44
CA LEU A 175 4.44 -1.81 -14.23
C LEU A 175 4.85 -3.29 -14.37
N ALA A 176 6.11 -3.56 -14.67
CA ALA A 176 6.63 -4.92 -14.81
C ALA A 176 6.49 -5.74 -13.50
N VAL A 177 6.78 -5.13 -12.36
CA VAL A 177 6.82 -5.82 -11.06
C VAL A 177 5.45 -5.93 -10.40
N VAL A 178 4.63 -4.88 -10.51
CA VAL A 178 3.35 -4.73 -9.79
C VAL A 178 2.14 -4.99 -10.69
N GLY A 179 2.26 -4.75 -12.00
CA GLY A 179 1.15 -4.83 -12.95
C GLY A 179 0.43 -3.49 -13.21
N GLU A 180 0.70 -2.49 -12.38
CA GLU A 180 0.16 -1.13 -12.48
C GLU A 180 1.19 -0.07 -12.05
N CYS A 181 0.93 1.21 -12.36
CA CYS A 181 1.85 2.32 -12.00
C CYS A 181 1.52 2.97 -10.64
N LYS A 182 0.92 2.23 -9.72
CA LYS A 182 0.57 2.68 -8.36
C LYS A 182 1.21 1.77 -7.32
N GLY A 183 1.30 2.26 -6.09
CA GLY A 183 1.82 1.46 -4.98
C GLY A 183 2.76 2.25 -4.07
N PRO A 184 3.34 1.59 -3.06
CA PRO A 184 4.37 2.14 -2.18
C PRO A 184 5.66 2.52 -2.92
N HIS A 185 6.69 2.92 -2.18
CA HIS A 185 8.00 3.20 -2.75
C HIS A 185 8.55 1.95 -3.47
N MET A 186 9.07 2.13 -4.69
CA MET A 186 9.41 0.99 -5.58
C MET A 186 10.49 0.09 -4.98
N PHE A 187 11.51 0.69 -4.38
CA PHE A 187 12.64 -0.07 -3.86
C PHE A 187 12.32 -0.77 -2.54
N ASP A 188 11.37 -0.25 -1.74
CA ASP A 188 10.83 -0.98 -0.59
C ASP A 188 10.04 -2.23 -1.01
N ILE A 189 9.32 -2.12 -2.14
CA ILE A 189 8.64 -3.27 -2.74
C ILE A 189 9.65 -4.34 -3.14
N THR A 190 10.70 -3.96 -3.88
CA THR A 190 11.69 -4.91 -4.40
C THR A 190 12.55 -5.52 -3.30
N GLU A 191 12.87 -4.77 -2.24
CA GLU A 191 13.58 -5.30 -1.07
C GLU A 191 12.79 -6.42 -0.39
N ILE A 192 11.48 -6.22 -0.17
CA ILE A 192 10.63 -7.25 0.46
C ILE A 192 10.44 -8.46 -0.47
N MET A 193 10.28 -8.22 -1.76
CA MET A 193 10.07 -9.25 -2.78
C MET A 193 11.32 -10.08 -3.04
N GLY A 194 12.49 -9.48 -2.90
CA GLY A 194 13.77 -10.07 -3.20
C GLY A 194 14.19 -9.94 -4.67
N LYS A 195 15.50 -10.04 -4.88
CA LYS A 195 16.15 -9.80 -6.18
C LYS A 195 15.65 -10.77 -7.27
N GLU A 196 15.61 -12.06 -6.97
CA GLU A 196 15.25 -13.10 -7.93
C GLU A 196 13.80 -12.94 -8.44
N GLU A 197 12.85 -12.75 -7.54
CA GLU A 197 11.46 -12.57 -7.94
C GLU A 197 11.25 -11.25 -8.71
N THR A 198 11.95 -10.19 -8.32
CA THR A 198 11.93 -8.90 -9.03
C THR A 198 12.41 -9.08 -10.49
N ILE A 199 13.54 -9.72 -10.70
CA ILE A 199 14.09 -9.99 -12.04
C ILE A 199 13.14 -10.85 -12.86
N LYS A 200 12.63 -11.94 -12.28
CA LYS A 200 11.68 -12.84 -12.94
C LYS A 200 10.42 -12.13 -13.42
N ARG A 201 9.93 -11.16 -12.66
CA ARG A 201 8.75 -10.36 -13.06
C ARG A 201 9.07 -9.41 -14.19
N ILE A 202 10.25 -8.81 -14.20
CA ILE A 202 10.68 -7.95 -15.31
C ILE A 202 10.82 -8.79 -16.59
N GLU A 203 11.44 -9.97 -16.52
CA GLU A 203 11.58 -10.90 -17.65
C GLU A 203 10.21 -11.28 -18.22
N ARG A 204 9.26 -11.65 -17.35
CA ARG A 204 7.87 -11.96 -17.76
C ARG A 204 7.17 -10.77 -18.43
N ALA A 205 7.38 -9.56 -17.92
CA ALA A 205 6.79 -8.36 -18.53
C ALA A 205 7.37 -8.09 -19.91
N ILE A 206 8.68 -8.30 -20.11
CA ILE A 206 9.31 -8.20 -21.42
C ILE A 206 8.73 -9.22 -22.40
N GLU A 207 8.53 -10.47 -21.98
CA GLU A 207 7.94 -11.52 -22.82
C GLU A 207 6.48 -11.25 -23.20
N TYR A 208 5.72 -10.66 -22.27
CA TYR A 208 4.29 -10.44 -22.44
C TYR A 208 3.96 -9.15 -23.22
N LEU A 209 4.77 -8.09 -23.04
CA LEU A 209 4.52 -6.75 -23.57
C LEU A 209 5.48 -6.35 -24.71
N GLY A 210 6.58 -7.09 -24.88
CA GLY A 210 7.69 -6.81 -25.81
C GLY A 210 7.59 -7.49 -27.15
#